data_4e130f8b84af73374b1349232144416e
#
_entry.id   4e130f8b84af73374b1349232144416e
#
_cell.length_a   1.000
_cell.length_b   1.000
_cell.length_c   1.000
_cell.angle_alpha   90.00
_cell.angle_beta   90.00
_cell.angle_gamma   90.00
#
_symmetry.space_group_name_H-M   'P 1'
#
loop_
_entity.id
_entity.type
_entity.pdbx_description
1 polymer ?
#
loop_
_entity_poly.entity_id
_entity_poly.type
_entity_poly.pdbx_seq_one_letter_code
_entity_poly.pdbx_strand_id
1 'polypeptide(L)'
;MSGTLAYNMRPQSLLDILGQKHIIGENGLFTKFVEKNHPMSVILYGPPGCGKTTLAMALAHDLNMPCRTFNASTGNKKEMDLIIEEAKLSNGLFVIIDEIHRMNKMKQDNLLPYVESGLLIIVGCTTANPYHSINPAIRSRCQIIEVKPLTQEDIIQGLHHALDSEKGYHHQYQCDEEVLQHIARLSSGDIRFAYNCLEVCTIISHDNHITIEDAKNALTQANGQFDKDEDQYYDTLSGLQKSIRGSDPNGAMYYFAKLIEYNDIESLERRVLVCAYEDVGLANPNACMRTVAAFQAARTVGFPEAKIPIASAIIDLCLSPKSKSSEAAIDAALASLRQQSLPAPEYLRLTPVGLEEDEKYNYDRPELWEYIQYLPDQIANNQFYVPWMTSQYEKALAENYRRILKHGRTSNIKKLNHTKKS
;
A
#
# COMPACT_ATOMS: atom_id res chain seq x y z
N MET A 1 11.29 -15.18 -32.09
CA MET A 1 10.59 -14.04 -31.48
C MET A 1 11.62 -12.95 -31.13
N SER A 2 11.36 -11.69 -31.46
CA SER A 2 12.21 -10.56 -31.05
C SER A 2 11.58 -9.88 -29.84
N GLY A 3 11.95 -10.26 -28.62
CA GLY A 3 11.45 -9.71 -27.37
C GLY A 3 11.05 -10.80 -26.38
N THR A 4 10.87 -10.43 -25.09
CA THR A 4 10.38 -11.36 -24.06
C THR A 4 8.90 -11.68 -24.29
N LEU A 5 8.45 -12.86 -23.84
CA LEU A 5 7.04 -13.25 -23.90
C LEU A 5 6.12 -12.18 -23.28
N ALA A 6 6.50 -11.67 -22.12
CA ALA A 6 5.76 -10.61 -21.42
C ALA A 6 5.62 -9.31 -22.23
N TYR A 7 6.56 -9.00 -23.10
CA TYR A 7 6.47 -7.85 -24.00
C TYR A 7 5.55 -8.12 -25.19
N ASN A 8 5.67 -9.30 -25.81
CA ASN A 8 4.90 -9.69 -26.99
C ASN A 8 3.40 -9.84 -26.66
N MET A 9 3.09 -10.35 -25.45
CA MET A 9 1.73 -10.58 -24.95
C MET A 9 1.06 -9.33 -24.38
N ARG A 10 1.66 -8.14 -24.51
CA ARG A 10 1.01 -6.91 -24.03
C ARG A 10 -0.31 -6.64 -24.75
N PRO A 11 -1.42 -6.49 -24.00
CA PRO A 11 -2.68 -6.03 -24.52
C PRO A 11 -2.56 -4.72 -25.29
N GLN A 12 -3.23 -4.60 -26.42
CA GLN A 12 -3.28 -3.36 -27.20
C GLN A 12 -4.59 -2.61 -27.00
N SER A 13 -5.69 -3.34 -26.74
CA SER A 13 -7.02 -2.80 -26.47
C SER A 13 -7.48 -3.15 -25.06
N LEU A 14 -8.44 -2.40 -24.52
CA LEU A 14 -9.11 -2.72 -23.26
C LEU A 14 -9.79 -4.08 -23.29
N LEU A 15 -10.20 -4.56 -24.45
CA LEU A 15 -10.81 -5.88 -24.64
C LEU A 15 -9.83 -7.03 -24.38
N ASP A 16 -8.54 -6.79 -24.55
CA ASP A 16 -7.49 -7.79 -24.35
C ASP A 16 -6.97 -7.81 -22.89
N ILE A 17 -7.44 -6.87 -22.05
CA ILE A 17 -6.99 -6.76 -20.65
C ILE A 17 -7.59 -7.90 -19.83
N LEU A 18 -6.73 -8.59 -19.11
CA LEU A 18 -7.14 -9.64 -18.18
C LEU A 18 -7.68 -9.03 -16.87
N GLY A 19 -8.74 -9.61 -16.36
CA GLY A 19 -9.33 -9.18 -15.09
C GLY A 19 -9.88 -7.76 -15.11
N GLN A 20 -9.68 -7.00 -14.03
CA GLN A 20 -10.02 -5.57 -13.86
C GLN A 20 -11.47 -5.19 -14.25
N LYS A 21 -12.43 -6.10 -14.11
CA LYS A 21 -13.84 -5.89 -14.54
C LYS A 21 -14.49 -4.64 -13.95
N HIS A 22 -14.03 -4.16 -12.80
CA HIS A 22 -14.51 -2.94 -12.17
C HIS A 22 -14.04 -1.66 -12.90
N ILE A 23 -13.00 -1.73 -13.75
CA ILE A 23 -12.47 -0.61 -14.54
C ILE A 23 -12.95 -0.70 -16.00
N ILE A 24 -12.94 -1.90 -16.58
CA ILE A 24 -13.15 -2.16 -18.01
C ILE A 24 -14.43 -2.96 -18.33
N GLY A 25 -15.22 -3.36 -17.32
CA GLY A 25 -16.52 -4.02 -17.57
C GLY A 25 -17.54 -3.04 -18.19
N GLU A 26 -18.74 -3.50 -18.52
CA GLU A 26 -19.80 -2.72 -19.18
C GLU A 26 -20.09 -1.37 -18.49
N ASN A 27 -20.02 -1.33 -17.15
CA ASN A 27 -20.17 -0.12 -16.35
C ASN A 27 -18.85 0.47 -15.87
N GLY A 28 -17.73 -0.03 -16.37
CA GLY A 28 -16.40 0.40 -16.00
C GLY A 28 -16.09 1.82 -16.49
N LEU A 29 -15.30 2.56 -15.71
CA LEU A 29 -14.99 3.96 -16.02
C LEU A 29 -14.24 4.10 -17.35
N PHE A 30 -13.30 3.20 -17.66
CA PHE A 30 -12.52 3.27 -18.91
C PHE A 30 -13.39 2.93 -20.13
N THR A 31 -14.30 1.96 -20.00
CA THR A 31 -15.28 1.67 -21.03
C THR A 31 -16.13 2.90 -21.34
N LYS A 32 -16.56 3.62 -20.29
CA LYS A 32 -17.32 4.87 -20.48
C LYS A 32 -16.49 6.02 -21.08
N PHE A 33 -15.20 6.09 -20.81
CA PHE A 33 -14.31 7.08 -21.45
C PHE A 33 -14.25 6.82 -22.97
N VAL A 34 -14.10 5.57 -23.37
CA VAL A 34 -14.06 5.20 -24.80
C VAL A 34 -15.44 5.41 -25.47
N GLU A 35 -16.52 4.91 -24.88
CA GLU A 35 -17.87 5.06 -25.41
C GLU A 35 -18.29 6.52 -25.65
N LYS A 36 -17.90 7.41 -24.71
CA LYS A 36 -18.24 8.83 -24.78
C LYS A 36 -17.19 9.68 -25.47
N ASN A 37 -16.06 9.10 -25.85
CA ASN A 37 -14.86 9.79 -26.34
C ASN A 37 -14.48 10.99 -25.45
N HIS A 38 -14.52 10.78 -24.12
CA HIS A 38 -14.28 11.81 -23.13
C HIS A 38 -13.28 11.33 -22.07
N PRO A 39 -11.98 11.36 -22.39
CA PRO A 39 -10.93 10.94 -21.45
C PRO A 39 -10.75 11.95 -20.32
N MET A 40 -10.43 11.44 -19.14
CA MET A 40 -10.07 12.25 -17.97
C MET A 40 -8.71 11.79 -17.42
N SER A 41 -8.03 12.69 -16.74
CA SER A 41 -6.80 12.34 -16.02
C SER A 41 -7.07 11.37 -14.86
N VAL A 42 -6.20 10.37 -14.71
CA VAL A 42 -6.37 9.25 -13.77
C VAL A 42 -5.07 8.96 -13.03
N ILE A 43 -5.18 8.51 -11.80
CA ILE A 43 -4.08 7.88 -11.05
C ILE A 43 -4.43 6.42 -10.82
N LEU A 44 -3.65 5.53 -11.44
CA LEU A 44 -3.74 4.09 -11.24
C LEU A 44 -2.78 3.66 -10.14
N TYR A 45 -3.29 3.07 -9.07
CA TYR A 45 -2.45 2.55 -8.00
C TYR A 45 -2.74 1.07 -7.74
N GLY A 46 -1.74 0.34 -7.28
CA GLY A 46 -1.85 -1.10 -7.00
C GLY A 46 -0.49 -1.79 -7.02
N PRO A 47 -0.41 -3.09 -6.72
CA PRO A 47 0.85 -3.82 -6.62
C PRO A 47 1.61 -3.85 -7.97
N PRO A 48 2.91 -4.20 -7.96
CA PRO A 48 3.66 -4.40 -9.20
C PRO A 48 3.02 -5.54 -10.03
N GLY A 49 3.24 -5.53 -11.33
CA GLY A 49 2.80 -6.60 -12.24
C GLY A 49 1.29 -6.72 -12.53
N CYS A 50 0.41 -5.96 -11.86
CA CYS A 50 -1.05 -5.99 -12.08
C CYS A 50 -1.54 -5.30 -13.37
N GLY A 51 -0.62 -4.77 -14.21
CA GLY A 51 -0.96 -4.24 -15.55
C GLY A 51 -1.27 -2.75 -15.63
N LYS A 52 -0.95 -1.89 -14.63
CA LYS A 52 -1.25 -0.44 -14.62
C LYS A 52 -0.86 0.29 -15.90
N THR A 53 0.42 0.19 -16.28
CA THR A 53 0.96 0.86 -17.48
C THR A 53 0.35 0.29 -18.76
N THR A 54 0.10 -1.02 -18.80
CA THR A 54 -0.56 -1.70 -19.92
C THR A 54 -2.00 -1.23 -20.08
N LEU A 55 -2.74 -1.14 -18.97
CA LEU A 55 -4.12 -0.63 -18.95
C LEU A 55 -4.19 0.83 -19.45
N ALA A 56 -3.22 1.66 -19.06
CA ALA A 56 -3.11 3.04 -19.55
C ALA A 56 -2.83 3.11 -21.06
N MET A 57 -1.94 2.25 -21.57
CA MET A 57 -1.63 2.16 -23.00
C MET A 57 -2.83 1.70 -23.83
N ALA A 58 -3.53 0.65 -23.36
CA ALA A 58 -4.75 0.15 -24.02
C ALA A 58 -5.84 1.22 -24.07
N LEU A 59 -6.03 1.99 -22.99
CA LEU A 59 -6.97 3.10 -22.97
C LEU A 59 -6.61 4.18 -23.99
N ALA A 60 -5.34 4.59 -24.08
CA ALA A 60 -4.89 5.57 -25.06
C ALA A 60 -5.10 5.11 -26.50
N HIS A 61 -4.84 3.82 -26.77
CA HIS A 61 -5.07 3.19 -28.07
C HIS A 61 -6.56 3.23 -28.45
N ASP A 62 -7.46 2.78 -27.56
CA ASP A 62 -8.89 2.72 -27.83
C ASP A 62 -9.55 4.11 -27.94
N LEU A 63 -8.96 5.13 -27.31
CA LEU A 63 -9.32 6.53 -27.50
C LEU A 63 -8.76 7.16 -28.78
N ASN A 64 -7.90 6.40 -29.50
CA ASN A 64 -7.17 6.89 -30.69
C ASN A 64 -6.44 8.21 -30.44
N MET A 65 -5.83 8.36 -29.25
CA MET A 65 -5.09 9.58 -28.87
C MET A 65 -3.60 9.39 -29.02
N PRO A 66 -2.85 10.44 -29.45
CA PRO A 66 -1.41 10.43 -29.40
C PRO A 66 -0.95 10.26 -27.95
N CYS A 67 -0.02 9.32 -27.72
CA CYS A 67 0.41 8.92 -26.37
C CYS A 67 1.92 8.98 -26.24
N ARG A 68 2.38 9.46 -25.08
CA ARG A 68 3.78 9.42 -24.64
C ARG A 68 3.88 8.79 -23.26
N THR A 69 4.96 8.06 -23.04
CA THR A 69 5.32 7.51 -21.73
C THR A 69 6.46 8.30 -21.13
N PHE A 70 6.34 8.63 -19.86
CA PHE A 70 7.39 9.29 -19.07
C PHE A 70 7.66 8.46 -17.81
N ASN A 71 8.90 8.09 -17.59
CA ASN A 71 9.29 7.41 -16.35
C ASN A 71 9.79 8.43 -15.32
N ALA A 72 9.09 8.58 -14.21
CA ALA A 72 9.42 9.57 -13.19
C ALA A 72 10.75 9.32 -12.47
N SER A 73 11.26 8.06 -12.50
CA SER A 73 12.53 7.69 -11.86
C SER A 73 13.76 8.07 -12.70
N THR A 74 13.67 7.93 -14.02
CA THR A 74 14.79 8.13 -14.95
C THR A 74 14.64 9.38 -15.79
N GLY A 75 13.41 9.87 -15.98
CA GLY A 75 13.08 11.01 -16.82
C GLY A 75 13.57 12.35 -16.25
N ASN A 76 14.03 13.21 -17.13
CA ASN A 76 14.54 14.53 -16.77
C ASN A 76 13.60 15.66 -17.21
N LYS A 77 13.93 16.91 -16.79
CA LYS A 77 13.11 18.08 -17.10
C LYS A 77 12.99 18.32 -18.61
N LYS A 78 14.07 18.14 -19.38
CA LYS A 78 14.07 18.37 -20.83
C LYS A 78 13.09 17.46 -21.58
N GLU A 79 13.02 16.20 -21.15
CA GLU A 79 12.07 15.23 -21.70
C GLU A 79 10.62 15.64 -21.43
N MET A 80 10.32 16.10 -20.22
CA MET A 80 8.99 16.60 -19.87
C MET A 80 8.64 17.88 -20.66
N ASP A 81 9.61 18.80 -20.83
CA ASP A 81 9.40 20.01 -21.61
C ASP A 81 9.08 19.68 -23.08
N LEU A 82 9.75 18.68 -23.68
CA LEU A 82 9.44 18.19 -25.04
C LEU A 82 8.04 17.58 -25.15
N ILE A 83 7.61 16.82 -24.14
CA ILE A 83 6.23 16.27 -24.09
C ILE A 83 5.20 17.40 -24.05
N ILE A 84 5.47 18.46 -23.29
CA ILE A 84 4.59 19.63 -23.20
C ILE A 84 4.54 20.39 -24.54
N GLU A 85 5.68 20.55 -25.22
CA GLU A 85 5.72 21.17 -26.54
C GLU A 85 4.97 20.35 -27.59
N GLU A 86 5.15 19.03 -27.59
CA GLU A 86 4.38 18.12 -28.46
C GLU A 86 2.89 18.24 -28.20
N ALA A 87 2.47 18.29 -26.94
CA ALA A 87 1.06 18.48 -26.57
C ALA A 87 0.47 19.77 -27.14
N LYS A 88 1.24 20.86 -27.13
CA LYS A 88 0.83 22.15 -27.73
C LYS A 88 0.66 22.04 -29.25
N LEU A 89 1.51 21.29 -29.91
CA LEU A 89 1.46 21.11 -31.37
C LEU A 89 0.29 20.19 -31.80
N SER A 90 0.01 19.15 -31.02
CA SER A 90 -1.06 18.18 -31.30
C SER A 90 -2.42 18.57 -30.75
N ASN A 91 -2.53 19.74 -30.10
CA ASN A 91 -3.76 20.21 -29.43
C ASN A 91 -4.32 19.20 -28.41
N GLY A 92 -3.44 18.51 -27.71
CA GLY A 92 -3.73 17.54 -26.65
C GLY A 92 -2.89 16.28 -26.75
N LEU A 93 -2.45 15.76 -25.62
CA LEU A 93 -1.60 14.59 -25.54
C LEU A 93 -1.96 13.73 -24.33
N PHE A 94 -2.04 12.42 -24.56
CA PHE A 94 -2.19 11.45 -23.50
C PHE A 94 -0.79 11.09 -22.95
N VAL A 95 -0.55 11.31 -21.66
CA VAL A 95 0.75 11.09 -21.05
C VAL A 95 0.67 10.06 -19.92
N ILE A 96 1.33 8.94 -20.11
CA ILE A 96 1.47 7.90 -19.09
C ILE A 96 2.72 8.22 -18.27
N ILE A 97 2.54 8.51 -16.98
CA ILE A 97 3.64 8.78 -16.05
C ILE A 97 3.84 7.56 -15.16
N ASP A 98 4.89 6.79 -15.45
CA ASP A 98 5.22 5.62 -14.63
C ASP A 98 5.96 6.05 -13.36
N GLU A 99 5.65 5.37 -12.24
CA GLU A 99 6.19 5.68 -10.91
C GLU A 99 5.98 7.16 -10.51
N ILE A 100 4.81 7.75 -10.79
CA ILE A 100 4.52 9.18 -10.59
C ILE A 100 4.86 9.67 -9.16
N HIS A 101 4.82 8.79 -8.16
CA HIS A 101 5.19 9.10 -6.78
C HIS A 101 6.67 9.47 -6.59
N ARG A 102 7.54 9.16 -7.57
CA ARG A 102 8.95 9.54 -7.55
C ARG A 102 9.21 10.94 -8.10
N MET A 103 8.19 11.59 -8.66
CA MET A 103 8.27 13.00 -9.00
C MET A 103 8.24 13.85 -7.73
N ASN A 104 9.20 14.75 -7.58
CA ASN A 104 9.13 15.74 -6.49
C ASN A 104 7.94 16.70 -6.69
N LYS A 105 7.54 17.37 -5.60
CA LYS A 105 6.37 18.26 -5.58
C LYS A 105 6.43 19.34 -6.66
N MET A 106 7.60 19.95 -6.87
CA MET A 106 7.80 21.00 -7.89
C MET A 106 7.54 20.48 -9.30
N LYS A 107 8.01 19.26 -9.64
CA LYS A 107 7.75 18.65 -10.96
C LYS A 107 6.25 18.35 -11.14
N GLN A 108 5.58 17.90 -10.08
CA GLN A 108 4.14 17.66 -10.11
C GLN A 108 3.37 18.99 -10.29
N ASP A 109 3.75 20.05 -9.58
CA ASP A 109 3.11 21.38 -9.69
C ASP A 109 3.25 21.98 -11.10
N ASN A 110 4.35 21.74 -11.78
CA ASN A 110 4.59 22.20 -13.15
C ASN A 110 3.63 21.58 -14.19
N LEU A 111 3.00 20.45 -13.88
CA LEU A 111 2.01 19.82 -14.77
C LEU A 111 0.60 20.43 -14.62
N LEU A 112 0.30 21.07 -13.49
CA LEU A 112 -1.04 21.54 -13.16
C LEU A 112 -1.67 22.40 -14.24
N PRO A 113 -1.00 23.44 -14.80
CA PRO A 113 -1.62 24.30 -15.83
C PRO A 113 -2.05 23.53 -17.09
N TYR A 114 -1.30 22.49 -17.45
CA TYR A 114 -1.54 21.69 -18.64
C TYR A 114 -2.63 20.64 -18.43
N VAL A 115 -2.75 20.13 -17.21
CA VAL A 115 -3.83 19.22 -16.81
C VAL A 115 -5.14 19.99 -16.68
N GLU A 116 -5.12 21.19 -16.10
CA GLU A 116 -6.30 22.06 -15.96
C GLU A 116 -6.85 22.52 -17.31
N SER A 117 -5.97 22.87 -18.25
CA SER A 117 -6.36 23.26 -19.60
C SER A 117 -6.85 22.10 -20.48
N GLY A 118 -6.68 20.85 -20.03
CA GLY A 118 -6.95 19.64 -20.83
C GLY A 118 -5.90 19.38 -21.93
N LEU A 119 -4.83 20.15 -21.98
CA LEU A 119 -3.72 19.95 -22.93
C LEU A 119 -2.97 18.64 -22.66
N LEU A 120 -2.81 18.27 -21.39
CA LEU A 120 -2.29 16.97 -20.97
C LEU A 120 -3.40 16.17 -20.27
N ILE A 121 -3.68 15.00 -20.79
CA ILE A 121 -4.46 13.99 -20.07
C ILE A 121 -3.46 13.02 -19.47
N ILE A 122 -3.26 13.10 -18.15
CA ILE A 122 -2.26 12.28 -17.48
C ILE A 122 -2.88 10.98 -16.93
N VAL A 123 -2.15 9.87 -17.12
CA VAL A 123 -2.39 8.63 -16.38
C VAL A 123 -1.17 8.31 -15.55
N GLY A 124 -1.22 8.69 -14.28
CA GLY A 124 -0.16 8.41 -13.32
C GLY A 124 -0.25 6.98 -12.81
N CYS A 125 0.81 6.18 -13.00
CA CYS A 125 0.91 4.82 -12.45
C CYS A 125 1.77 4.84 -11.19
N THR A 126 1.35 4.16 -10.13
CA THR A 126 2.09 4.08 -8.87
C THR A 126 1.84 2.78 -8.12
N THR A 127 2.85 2.29 -7.41
CA THR A 127 2.72 1.22 -6.41
C THR A 127 2.45 1.75 -5.00
N ALA A 128 2.74 3.05 -4.77
CA ALA A 128 2.53 3.69 -3.48
C ALA A 128 1.09 4.19 -3.31
N ASN A 129 0.66 4.34 -2.04
CA ASN A 129 -0.64 4.93 -1.74
C ASN A 129 -0.70 6.39 -2.24
N PRO A 130 -1.61 6.73 -3.19
CA PRO A 130 -1.65 8.05 -3.81
C PRO A 130 -2.01 9.18 -2.85
N TYR A 131 -2.72 8.87 -1.76
CA TYR A 131 -3.11 9.88 -0.77
C TYR A 131 -1.92 10.44 0.02
N HIS A 132 -0.82 9.70 0.11
CA HIS A 132 0.40 10.12 0.81
C HIS A 132 1.52 10.54 -0.13
N SER A 133 1.56 9.98 -1.33
CA SER A 133 2.71 10.09 -2.24
C SER A 133 2.52 11.09 -3.38
N ILE A 134 1.28 11.53 -3.64
CA ILE A 134 0.97 12.44 -4.75
C ILE A 134 0.42 13.76 -4.21
N ASN A 135 0.85 14.86 -4.83
CA ASN A 135 0.42 16.21 -4.49
C ASN A 135 -1.11 16.31 -4.48
N PRO A 136 -1.73 16.87 -3.41
CA PRO A 136 -3.17 17.10 -3.35
C PRO A 136 -3.75 17.85 -4.55
N ALA A 137 -2.99 18.79 -5.14
CA ALA A 137 -3.42 19.56 -6.30
C ALA A 137 -3.57 18.70 -7.57
N ILE A 138 -2.68 17.73 -7.80
CA ILE A 138 -2.81 16.73 -8.87
C ILE A 138 -3.97 15.79 -8.58
N ARG A 139 -4.06 15.28 -7.33
CA ARG A 139 -5.12 14.35 -6.94
C ARG A 139 -6.53 14.90 -7.13
N SER A 140 -6.73 16.20 -6.85
CA SER A 140 -8.05 16.84 -7.00
C SER A 140 -8.50 16.96 -8.47
N ARG A 141 -7.59 16.76 -9.42
CA ARG A 141 -7.83 16.85 -10.88
C ARG A 141 -7.81 15.48 -11.57
N CYS A 142 -7.56 14.42 -10.82
CA CYS A 142 -7.48 13.07 -11.35
C CYS A 142 -8.48 12.15 -10.64
N GLN A 143 -9.03 11.19 -11.37
CA GLN A 143 -9.74 10.07 -10.76
C GLN A 143 -8.73 9.07 -10.19
N ILE A 144 -8.91 8.64 -8.95
CA ILE A 144 -8.04 7.66 -8.31
C ILE A 144 -8.67 6.28 -8.44
N ILE A 145 -7.98 5.36 -9.09
CA ILE A 145 -8.50 4.01 -9.40
C ILE A 145 -7.50 2.97 -8.90
N GLU A 146 -8.01 2.02 -8.14
CA GLU A 146 -7.25 0.86 -7.71
C GLU A 146 -7.20 -0.20 -8.82
N VAL A 147 -5.99 -0.62 -9.18
CA VAL A 147 -5.77 -1.78 -10.06
C VAL A 147 -5.43 -2.96 -9.16
N LYS A 148 -6.34 -3.94 -9.13
CA LYS A 148 -6.24 -5.11 -8.25
C LYS A 148 -5.24 -6.13 -8.79
N PRO A 149 -4.63 -6.98 -7.93
CA PRO A 149 -3.94 -8.16 -8.39
C PRO A 149 -4.86 -9.00 -9.27
N LEU A 150 -4.30 -9.66 -10.28
CA LEU A 150 -5.06 -10.62 -11.09
C LEU A 150 -5.40 -11.85 -10.25
N THR A 151 -6.56 -12.45 -10.52
CA THR A 151 -6.92 -13.72 -9.90
C THR A 151 -6.10 -14.86 -10.50
N GLN A 152 -6.08 -16.03 -9.87
CA GLN A 152 -5.41 -17.20 -10.43
C GLN A 152 -6.06 -17.59 -11.78
N GLU A 153 -7.37 -17.48 -11.89
CA GLU A 153 -8.11 -17.72 -13.12
C GLU A 153 -7.72 -16.77 -14.25
N ASP A 154 -7.56 -15.46 -13.94
CA ASP A 154 -7.10 -14.47 -14.91
C ASP A 154 -5.69 -14.79 -15.40
N ILE A 155 -4.78 -15.20 -14.50
CA ILE A 155 -3.41 -15.60 -14.85
C ILE A 155 -3.41 -16.86 -15.72
N ILE A 156 -4.18 -17.89 -15.37
CA ILE A 156 -4.29 -19.13 -16.16
C ILE A 156 -4.81 -18.79 -17.55
N GLN A 157 -5.83 -17.95 -17.67
CA GLN A 157 -6.32 -17.48 -18.96
C GLN A 157 -5.24 -16.79 -19.79
N GLY A 158 -4.42 -15.94 -19.13
CA GLY A 158 -3.29 -15.28 -19.78
C GLY A 158 -2.23 -16.27 -20.27
N LEU A 159 -1.92 -17.30 -19.47
CA LEU A 159 -0.94 -18.33 -19.84
C LEU A 159 -1.45 -19.20 -21.02
N HIS A 160 -2.72 -19.59 -21.02
CA HIS A 160 -3.33 -20.27 -22.18
C HIS A 160 -3.25 -19.38 -23.43
N HIS A 161 -3.63 -18.11 -23.31
CA HIS A 161 -3.52 -17.18 -24.44
C HIS A 161 -2.08 -17.06 -24.96
N ALA A 162 -1.07 -17.12 -24.08
CA ALA A 162 0.33 -17.09 -24.50
C ALA A 162 0.78 -18.37 -25.20
N LEU A 163 0.25 -19.53 -24.83
CA LEU A 163 0.51 -20.80 -25.52
C LEU A 163 -0.14 -20.86 -26.91
N ASP A 164 -1.34 -20.32 -27.04
CA ASP A 164 -2.17 -20.47 -28.25
C ASP A 164 -1.97 -19.38 -29.28
N SER A 165 -1.71 -18.14 -28.84
CA SER A 165 -1.64 -16.94 -29.67
C SER A 165 -0.43 -16.93 -30.62
N GLU A 166 -0.61 -16.35 -31.81
CA GLU A 166 0.49 -16.04 -32.73
C GLU A 166 1.54 -15.08 -32.15
N LYS A 167 1.15 -14.23 -31.21
CA LYS A 167 2.07 -13.33 -30.47
C LYS A 167 2.88 -14.07 -29.41
N GLY A 168 2.42 -15.26 -29.00
CA GLY A 168 3.07 -16.14 -28.06
C GLY A 168 3.72 -17.35 -28.75
N TYR A 169 3.35 -18.55 -28.34
CA TYR A 169 3.99 -19.78 -28.80
C TYR A 169 3.24 -20.52 -29.93
N HIS A 170 2.08 -20.02 -30.35
CA HIS A 170 1.35 -20.53 -31.50
C HIS A 170 1.16 -22.06 -31.50
N HIS A 171 0.67 -22.60 -30.36
CA HIS A 171 0.48 -24.04 -30.12
C HIS A 171 1.74 -24.93 -30.27
N GLN A 172 2.94 -24.32 -30.21
CA GLN A 172 4.21 -25.07 -30.34
C GLN A 172 4.51 -25.94 -29.13
N TYR A 173 3.93 -25.60 -27.96
CA TYR A 173 4.15 -26.32 -26.72
C TYR A 173 2.85 -26.89 -26.19
N GLN A 174 2.92 -28.14 -25.69
CA GLN A 174 1.89 -28.71 -24.83
C GLN A 174 2.25 -28.45 -23.38
N CYS A 175 1.28 -28.10 -22.59
CA CYS A 175 1.49 -27.77 -21.19
C CYS A 175 0.37 -28.39 -20.34
N ASP A 176 0.72 -29.10 -19.29
CA ASP A 176 -0.24 -29.68 -18.38
C ASP A 176 -0.95 -28.56 -17.58
N GLU A 177 -2.24 -28.72 -17.34
CA GLU A 177 -3.04 -27.74 -16.59
C GLU A 177 -2.50 -27.50 -15.18
N GLU A 178 -1.92 -28.54 -14.55
CA GLU A 178 -1.27 -28.44 -13.24
C GLU A 178 -0.10 -27.46 -13.25
N VAL A 179 0.65 -27.37 -14.36
CA VAL A 179 1.74 -26.40 -14.53
C VAL A 179 1.21 -24.98 -14.53
N LEU A 180 0.13 -24.71 -15.28
CA LEU A 180 -0.47 -23.38 -15.35
C LEU A 180 -1.02 -22.94 -14.00
N GLN A 181 -1.67 -23.85 -13.27
CA GLN A 181 -2.16 -23.61 -11.92
C GLN A 181 -0.99 -23.32 -10.95
N HIS A 182 0.10 -24.05 -11.09
CA HIS A 182 1.31 -23.85 -10.27
C HIS A 182 1.93 -22.46 -10.51
N ILE A 183 2.14 -22.08 -11.78
CA ILE A 183 2.66 -20.75 -12.15
C ILE A 183 1.70 -19.66 -11.68
N ALA A 184 0.39 -19.81 -11.89
CA ALA A 184 -0.62 -18.83 -11.49
C ALA A 184 -0.63 -18.59 -9.98
N ARG A 185 -0.54 -19.66 -9.18
CA ARG A 185 -0.47 -19.59 -7.73
C ARG A 185 0.77 -18.80 -7.27
N LEU A 186 1.93 -19.09 -7.84
CA LEU A 186 3.19 -18.46 -7.46
C LEU A 186 3.36 -17.03 -7.97
N SER A 187 2.64 -16.66 -9.02
CA SER A 187 2.68 -15.29 -9.55
C SER A 187 2.03 -14.23 -8.64
N SER A 188 1.25 -14.64 -7.64
CA SER A 188 0.56 -13.74 -6.70
C SER A 188 -0.17 -12.56 -7.39
N GLY A 189 -0.69 -12.81 -8.60
CA GLY A 189 -1.39 -11.81 -9.42
C GLY A 189 -0.49 -10.95 -10.30
N ASP A 190 0.81 -11.26 -10.42
CA ASP A 190 1.76 -10.64 -11.34
C ASP A 190 1.85 -11.44 -12.65
N ILE A 191 1.16 -10.98 -13.71
CA ILE A 191 1.16 -11.64 -15.03
C ILE A 191 2.54 -11.59 -15.71
N ARG A 192 3.36 -10.57 -15.43
CA ARG A 192 4.70 -10.46 -16.00
C ARG A 192 5.60 -11.57 -15.45
N PHE A 193 5.51 -11.82 -14.15
CA PHE A 193 6.19 -12.94 -13.52
C PHE A 193 5.71 -14.27 -14.13
N ALA A 194 4.39 -14.47 -14.27
CA ALA A 194 3.84 -15.68 -14.85
C ALA A 194 4.34 -15.94 -16.28
N TYR A 195 4.40 -14.92 -17.12
CA TYR A 195 4.95 -15.06 -18.48
C TYR A 195 6.44 -15.36 -18.49
N ASN A 196 7.23 -14.74 -17.62
CA ASN A 196 8.64 -15.03 -17.49
C ASN A 196 8.87 -16.49 -17.05
N CYS A 197 8.07 -16.98 -16.10
CA CYS A 197 8.13 -18.39 -15.68
C CYS A 197 7.81 -19.35 -16.84
N LEU A 198 6.74 -19.07 -17.58
CA LEU A 198 6.36 -19.87 -18.75
C LEU A 198 7.48 -19.86 -19.80
N GLU A 199 8.09 -18.69 -20.08
CA GLU A 199 9.22 -18.55 -21.01
C GLU A 199 10.42 -19.42 -20.60
N VAL A 200 10.79 -19.43 -19.31
CA VAL A 200 11.85 -20.30 -18.79
C VAL A 200 11.45 -21.78 -18.92
N CYS A 201 10.19 -22.14 -18.62
CA CYS A 201 9.70 -23.51 -18.80
C CYS A 201 9.87 -23.98 -20.24
N THR A 202 9.61 -23.15 -21.24
CA THR A 202 9.79 -23.52 -22.66
C THR A 202 11.26 -23.73 -23.05
N ILE A 203 12.20 -23.09 -22.35
CA ILE A 203 13.64 -23.25 -22.59
C ILE A 203 14.18 -24.57 -22.03
N ILE A 204 13.65 -25.00 -20.89
CA ILE A 204 14.13 -26.20 -20.20
C ILE A 204 13.33 -27.47 -20.51
N SER A 205 12.12 -27.34 -21.09
CA SER A 205 11.28 -28.46 -21.46
C SER A 205 11.91 -29.32 -22.54
N HIS A 206 11.64 -30.63 -22.47
CA HIS A 206 12.00 -31.61 -23.50
C HIS A 206 10.79 -31.90 -24.38
N ASP A 207 11.02 -32.13 -25.67
CA ASP A 207 9.99 -32.56 -26.65
C ASP A 207 8.77 -31.64 -26.77
N ASN A 208 8.94 -30.33 -26.50
CA ASN A 208 7.86 -29.30 -26.53
C ASN A 208 6.70 -29.62 -25.56
N HIS A 209 6.90 -30.45 -24.57
CA HIS A 209 5.94 -30.75 -23.51
C HIS A 209 6.44 -30.20 -22.18
N ILE A 210 5.70 -29.25 -21.61
CA ILE A 210 6.03 -28.59 -20.34
C ILE A 210 5.38 -29.36 -19.21
N THR A 211 6.20 -29.92 -18.32
CA THR A 211 5.80 -30.70 -17.17
C THR A 211 5.87 -29.90 -15.87
N ILE A 212 5.22 -30.41 -14.82
CA ILE A 212 5.29 -29.79 -13.49
C ILE A 212 6.74 -29.74 -12.93
N GLU A 213 7.58 -30.69 -13.35
CA GLU A 213 9.00 -30.74 -12.95
C GLU A 213 9.78 -29.62 -13.63
N ASP A 214 9.48 -29.31 -14.92
CA ASP A 214 10.05 -28.15 -15.62
C ASP A 214 9.67 -26.85 -14.92
N ALA A 215 8.39 -26.69 -14.52
CA ALA A 215 7.94 -25.51 -13.79
C ALA A 215 8.67 -25.35 -12.45
N LYS A 216 8.84 -26.40 -11.69
CA LYS A 216 9.61 -26.37 -10.43
C LYS A 216 11.06 -25.99 -10.66
N ASN A 217 11.72 -26.55 -11.68
CA ASN A 217 13.10 -26.22 -12.05
C ASN A 217 13.22 -24.78 -12.56
N ALA A 218 12.28 -24.30 -13.39
CA ALA A 218 12.24 -22.93 -13.88
C ALA A 218 12.16 -21.92 -12.75
N LEU A 219 11.31 -22.17 -11.78
CA LEU A 219 11.10 -21.29 -10.63
C LEU A 219 12.33 -21.27 -9.71
N THR A 220 13.00 -22.41 -9.53
CA THR A 220 14.26 -22.49 -8.77
C THR A 220 15.39 -21.70 -9.43
N GLN A 221 15.43 -21.64 -10.77
CA GLN A 221 16.42 -20.87 -11.54
C GLN A 221 16.06 -19.39 -11.67
N ALA A 222 14.77 -19.06 -11.82
CA ALA A 222 14.30 -17.67 -11.99
C ALA A 222 14.38 -16.86 -10.68
N ASN A 223 14.21 -17.51 -9.56
CA ASN A 223 14.25 -16.90 -8.23
C ASN A 223 14.89 -17.88 -7.25
N GLY A 224 16.15 -18.08 -7.22
CA GLY A 224 16.85 -19.03 -6.32
C GLY A 224 16.24 -19.37 -4.95
N GLN A 225 14.97 -19.06 -4.66
CA GLN A 225 14.35 -19.14 -3.34
C GLN A 225 12.80 -19.21 -3.27
N PHE A 226 12.04 -19.29 -4.36
CA PHE A 226 10.57 -19.12 -4.22
C PHE A 226 9.74 -20.40 -4.38
N ASP A 227 10.28 -21.59 -4.36
CA ASP A 227 9.49 -22.79 -4.53
C ASP A 227 9.50 -23.76 -3.36
N LYS A 228 9.05 -23.30 -2.25
CA LYS A 228 8.32 -24.06 -1.21
C LYS A 228 7.68 -23.05 -0.30
N ASP A 229 6.35 -22.88 -0.39
CA ASP A 229 5.64 -22.35 0.73
C ASP A 229 5.37 -20.84 0.78
N GLU A 230 4.58 -20.29 -0.15
CA GLU A 230 3.82 -19.11 0.27
C GLU A 230 3.03 -19.41 1.55
N ASP A 231 2.37 -20.56 1.62
CA ASP A 231 1.71 -21.02 2.86
C ASP A 231 2.74 -21.21 3.98
N GLN A 232 3.89 -21.84 3.72
CA GLN A 232 4.94 -22.03 4.71
C GLN A 232 5.67 -20.72 5.05
N TYR A 233 5.83 -19.79 4.12
CA TYR A 233 6.35 -18.45 4.40
C TYR A 233 5.40 -17.67 5.32
N TYR A 234 4.11 -17.63 5.01
CA TYR A 234 3.11 -16.99 5.86
C TYR A 234 2.92 -17.72 7.18
N ASP A 235 2.99 -19.03 7.20
CA ASP A 235 3.01 -19.82 8.42
C ASP A 235 4.24 -19.52 9.27
N THR A 236 5.41 -19.36 8.63
CA THR A 236 6.66 -18.99 9.30
C THR A 236 6.58 -17.57 9.87
N LEU A 237 6.04 -16.60 9.12
CA LEU A 237 5.73 -15.25 9.63
C LEU A 237 4.74 -15.30 10.79
N SER A 238 3.69 -16.10 10.69
CA SER A 238 2.71 -16.29 11.75
C SER A 238 3.35 -16.95 12.98
N GLY A 239 4.24 -17.92 12.78
CA GLY A 239 5.05 -18.54 13.82
C GLY A 239 5.92 -17.52 14.55
N LEU A 240 6.62 -16.66 13.80
CA LEU A 240 7.40 -15.54 14.39
C LEU A 240 6.54 -14.62 15.23
N GLN A 241 5.40 -14.14 14.69
CA GLN A 241 4.49 -13.25 15.42
C GLN A 241 3.98 -13.90 16.72
N LYS A 242 3.52 -15.15 16.64
CA LYS A 242 3.02 -15.90 17.81
C LYS A 242 4.10 -16.11 18.85
N SER A 243 5.34 -16.37 18.43
CA SER A 243 6.48 -16.51 19.35
C SER A 243 6.82 -15.20 20.05
N ILE A 244 6.82 -14.06 19.33
CA ILE A 244 7.01 -12.72 19.93
C ILE A 244 5.89 -12.45 20.93
N ARG A 245 4.63 -12.66 20.57
CA ARG A 245 3.46 -12.47 21.42
C ARG A 245 3.48 -13.41 22.63
N GLY A 246 3.88 -14.65 22.43
CA GLY A 246 4.02 -15.68 23.48
C GLY A 246 5.26 -15.54 24.34
N SER A 247 6.12 -14.54 24.09
CA SER A 247 7.39 -14.31 24.82
C SER A 247 8.35 -15.49 24.75
N ASP A 248 8.40 -16.20 23.60
CA ASP A 248 9.35 -17.28 23.33
C ASP A 248 10.46 -16.79 22.38
N PRO A 249 11.64 -16.38 22.90
CA PRO A 249 12.73 -15.92 22.06
C PRO A 249 13.36 -17.05 21.23
N ASN A 250 13.28 -18.32 21.68
CA ASN A 250 13.85 -19.44 20.94
C ASN A 250 13.00 -19.78 19.72
N GLY A 251 11.67 -19.85 19.87
CA GLY A 251 10.74 -20.00 18.78
C GLY A 251 10.85 -18.85 17.78
N ALA A 252 10.93 -17.61 18.28
CA ALA A 252 11.10 -16.43 17.44
C ALA A 252 12.40 -16.47 16.62
N MET A 253 13.53 -16.86 17.23
CA MET A 253 14.81 -17.01 16.51
C MET A 253 14.78 -18.13 15.48
N TYR A 254 14.12 -19.24 15.76
CA TYR A 254 13.97 -20.32 14.79
C TYR A 254 13.20 -19.87 13.54
N TYR A 255 12.04 -19.25 13.73
CA TYR A 255 11.24 -18.74 12.61
C TYR A 255 11.93 -17.57 11.90
N PHE A 256 12.62 -16.69 12.62
CA PHE A 256 13.43 -15.63 12.02
C PHE A 256 14.56 -16.19 11.15
N ALA A 257 15.29 -17.21 11.62
CA ALA A 257 16.33 -17.88 10.82
C ALA A 257 15.78 -18.46 9.51
N LYS A 258 14.60 -19.10 9.55
CA LYS A 258 13.91 -19.54 8.33
C LYS A 258 13.56 -18.36 7.40
N LEU A 259 13.10 -17.24 7.94
CA LEU A 259 12.71 -16.07 7.15
C LEU A 259 13.91 -15.36 6.49
N ILE A 260 15.10 -15.41 7.07
CA ILE A 260 16.33 -14.88 6.46
C ILE A 260 16.62 -15.55 5.11
N GLU A 261 16.34 -16.86 4.99
CA GLU A 261 16.59 -17.62 3.76
C GLU A 261 15.73 -17.11 2.58
N TYR A 262 14.58 -16.49 2.85
CA TYR A 262 13.73 -15.90 1.82
C TYR A 262 14.21 -14.52 1.34
N ASN A 263 15.19 -13.90 2.02
CA ASN A 263 15.79 -12.61 1.72
C ASN A 263 14.77 -11.44 1.52
N ASP A 264 13.56 -11.58 2.10
CA ASP A 264 12.51 -10.57 2.08
C ASP A 264 12.51 -9.75 3.38
N ILE A 265 13.42 -8.77 3.44
CA ILE A 265 13.55 -7.90 4.61
C ILE A 265 12.35 -6.95 4.77
N GLU A 266 11.66 -6.59 3.68
CA GLU A 266 10.56 -5.62 3.74
C GLU A 266 9.32 -6.22 4.40
N SER A 267 8.92 -7.42 4.02
CA SER A 267 7.79 -8.11 4.67
C SER A 267 8.10 -8.48 6.12
N LEU A 268 9.33 -8.91 6.39
CA LEU A 268 9.81 -9.19 7.75
C LEU A 268 9.72 -7.93 8.63
N GLU A 269 10.28 -6.80 8.17
CA GLU A 269 10.21 -5.53 8.88
C GLU A 269 8.77 -5.11 9.17
N ARG A 270 7.93 -5.10 8.14
CA ARG A 270 6.52 -4.75 8.27
C ARG A 270 5.83 -5.57 9.36
N ARG A 271 6.08 -6.89 9.41
CA ARG A 271 5.46 -7.77 10.41
C ARG A 271 6.02 -7.54 11.81
N VAL A 272 7.33 -7.40 11.95
CA VAL A 272 7.95 -7.16 13.28
C VAL A 272 7.55 -5.80 13.83
N LEU A 273 7.45 -4.76 12.98
CA LEU A 273 6.95 -3.45 13.40
C LEU A 273 5.49 -3.49 13.84
N VAL A 274 4.63 -4.22 13.13
CA VAL A 274 3.25 -4.42 13.57
C VAL A 274 3.23 -5.07 14.95
N CYS A 275 3.97 -6.18 15.19
CA CYS A 275 4.08 -6.80 16.50
C CYS A 275 4.60 -5.85 17.58
N ALA A 276 5.59 -5.01 17.25
CA ALA A 276 6.15 -4.07 18.20
C ALA A 276 5.10 -3.09 18.75
N TYR A 277 4.26 -2.54 17.87
CA TYR A 277 3.26 -1.54 18.26
C TYR A 277 1.92 -2.15 18.68
N GLU A 278 1.55 -3.31 18.12
CA GLU A 278 0.32 -4.04 18.44
C GLU A 278 0.44 -4.78 19.78
N ASP A 279 1.49 -5.60 19.93
CA ASP A 279 1.59 -6.53 21.07
C ASP A 279 2.37 -5.94 22.27
N VAL A 280 3.37 -5.08 22.03
CA VAL A 280 4.18 -4.45 23.08
C VAL A 280 3.72 -3.01 23.36
N GLY A 281 3.63 -2.17 22.35
CA GLY A 281 3.04 -0.84 22.38
C GLY A 281 3.40 -0.02 23.63
N LEU A 282 2.40 0.39 24.37
CA LEU A 282 2.55 1.19 25.59
C LEU A 282 3.19 0.45 26.78
N ALA A 283 3.32 -0.88 26.71
CA ALA A 283 4.02 -1.60 27.76
C ALA A 283 5.53 -1.32 27.75
N ASN A 284 6.15 -1.17 26.55
CA ASN A 284 7.54 -0.79 26.39
C ASN A 284 7.77 0.03 25.10
N PRO A 285 7.42 1.33 25.07
CA PRO A 285 7.59 2.17 23.87
C PRO A 285 9.03 2.25 23.37
N ASN A 286 10.01 2.10 24.27
CA ASN A 286 11.43 2.12 23.91
C ASN A 286 11.81 0.88 23.08
N ALA A 287 11.21 -0.31 23.32
CA ALA A 287 11.44 -1.48 22.48
C ALA A 287 10.89 -1.26 21.07
N CYS A 288 9.74 -0.58 20.93
CA CYS A 288 9.19 -0.22 19.62
C CYS A 288 10.16 0.68 18.83
N MET A 289 10.71 1.72 19.48
CA MET A 289 11.69 2.61 18.85
C MET A 289 13.00 1.90 18.50
N ARG A 290 13.51 1.02 19.39
CA ARG A 290 14.71 0.22 19.09
C ARG A 290 14.50 -0.73 17.92
N THR A 291 13.28 -1.25 17.73
CA THR A 291 12.94 -2.08 16.58
C THR A 291 13.07 -1.29 15.27
N VAL A 292 12.57 -0.07 15.21
CA VAL A 292 12.76 0.81 14.03
C VAL A 292 14.24 1.05 13.75
N ALA A 293 15.02 1.40 14.79
CA ALA A 293 16.46 1.64 14.66
C ALA A 293 17.22 0.38 14.20
N ALA A 294 16.82 -0.82 14.67
CA ALA A 294 17.42 -2.08 14.27
C ALA A 294 17.22 -2.38 12.76
N PHE A 295 16.03 -2.13 12.21
CA PHE A 295 15.81 -2.28 10.77
C PHE A 295 16.52 -1.23 9.93
N GLN A 296 16.68 0.00 10.43
CA GLN A 296 17.51 1.02 9.78
C GLN A 296 18.99 0.59 9.74
N ALA A 297 19.52 0.07 10.85
CA ALA A 297 20.87 -0.49 10.92
C ALA A 297 21.04 -1.67 9.97
N ALA A 298 20.08 -2.59 9.94
CA ALA A 298 20.07 -3.76 9.06
C ALA A 298 20.16 -3.37 7.56
N ARG A 299 19.44 -2.34 7.14
CA ARG A 299 19.51 -1.81 5.76
C ARG A 299 20.87 -1.19 5.44
N THR A 300 21.51 -0.57 6.45
CA THR A 300 22.82 0.07 6.27
C THR A 300 23.93 -0.97 6.09
N VAL A 301 23.90 -2.05 6.89
CA VAL A 301 24.97 -3.06 6.87
C VAL A 301 24.75 -4.14 5.81
N GLY A 302 23.48 -4.46 5.49
CA GLY A 302 23.15 -5.51 4.52
C GLY A 302 23.34 -6.94 5.07
N PHE A 303 22.85 -7.95 4.32
CA PHE A 303 23.12 -9.35 4.65
C PHE A 303 24.56 -9.75 4.25
N PRO A 304 25.20 -10.62 5.02
CA PRO A 304 24.66 -11.46 6.11
C PRO A 304 24.61 -10.80 7.50
N GLU A 305 25.18 -9.62 7.70
CA GLU A 305 25.30 -8.96 9.02
C GLU A 305 23.97 -8.35 9.48
N ALA A 306 23.05 -8.00 8.59
CA ALA A 306 21.72 -7.46 8.89
C ALA A 306 20.92 -8.29 9.90
N LYS A 307 21.18 -9.61 9.97
CA LYS A 307 20.54 -10.51 10.93
C LYS A 307 20.79 -10.14 12.38
N ILE A 308 21.93 -9.51 12.70
CA ILE A 308 22.34 -9.24 14.08
C ILE A 308 21.45 -8.17 14.74
N PRO A 309 21.29 -6.95 14.17
CA PRO A 309 20.39 -5.95 14.75
C PRO A 309 18.94 -6.41 14.79
N ILE A 310 18.47 -7.15 13.78
CA ILE A 310 17.09 -7.65 13.74
C ILE A 310 16.87 -8.70 14.85
N ALA A 311 17.80 -9.64 15.05
CA ALA A 311 17.72 -10.63 16.13
C ALA A 311 17.64 -9.96 17.51
N SER A 312 18.45 -8.91 17.73
CA SER A 312 18.43 -8.15 18.98
C SER A 312 17.08 -7.51 19.24
N ALA A 313 16.45 -6.91 18.20
CA ALA A 313 15.12 -6.32 18.30
C ALA A 313 14.03 -7.37 18.58
N ILE A 314 14.05 -8.51 17.90
CA ILE A 314 13.08 -9.59 18.10
C ILE A 314 13.16 -10.13 19.54
N ILE A 315 14.36 -10.36 20.07
CA ILE A 315 14.56 -10.84 21.45
C ILE A 315 14.02 -9.79 22.44
N ASP A 316 14.32 -8.51 22.22
CA ASP A 316 13.83 -7.41 23.08
C ASP A 316 12.30 -7.35 23.09
N LEU A 317 11.64 -7.52 21.92
CA LEU A 317 10.18 -7.61 21.82
C LEU A 317 9.63 -8.87 22.54
N CYS A 318 10.26 -10.04 22.37
CA CYS A 318 9.84 -11.25 23.05
C CYS A 318 9.82 -11.09 24.57
N LEU A 319 10.86 -10.45 25.13
CA LEU A 319 11.03 -10.31 26.57
C LEU A 319 10.39 -9.04 27.14
N SER A 320 9.86 -8.15 26.31
CA SER A 320 9.09 -6.99 26.75
C SER A 320 7.72 -7.40 27.26
N PRO A 321 7.17 -6.65 28.27
CA PRO A 321 5.76 -6.81 28.63
C PRO A 321 4.84 -6.56 27.44
N LYS A 322 3.65 -7.15 27.44
CA LYS A 322 2.68 -7.05 26.35
C LYS A 322 1.52 -6.17 26.74
N SER A 323 1.09 -5.28 25.83
CA SER A 323 -0.14 -4.48 25.99
C SER A 323 -0.73 -4.14 24.63
N LYS A 324 -1.97 -4.53 24.43
CA LYS A 324 -2.78 -4.17 23.26
C LYS A 324 -3.69 -2.97 23.53
N SER A 325 -3.43 -2.21 24.59
CA SER A 325 -4.31 -1.12 25.00
C SER A 325 -4.48 -0.03 23.94
N SER A 326 -3.43 0.26 23.15
CA SER A 326 -3.50 1.25 22.06
C SER A 326 -4.23 0.73 20.83
N GLU A 327 -4.01 -0.54 20.44
CA GLU A 327 -4.75 -1.20 19.36
C GLU A 327 -6.25 -1.26 19.71
N ALA A 328 -6.60 -1.78 20.88
CA ALA A 328 -7.98 -1.86 21.33
C ALA A 328 -8.67 -0.47 21.37
N ALA A 329 -7.94 0.58 21.74
CA ALA A 329 -8.48 1.93 21.76
C ALA A 329 -8.87 2.45 20.38
N ILE A 330 -7.99 2.30 19.39
CA ILE A 330 -8.30 2.74 18.01
C ILE A 330 -9.39 1.88 17.38
N ASP A 331 -9.42 0.57 17.63
CA ASP A 331 -10.47 -0.31 17.12
C ASP A 331 -11.85 0.03 17.71
N ALA A 332 -11.92 0.33 19.01
CA ALA A 332 -13.14 0.80 19.64
C ALA A 332 -13.62 2.14 19.07
N ALA A 333 -12.69 3.07 18.79
CA ALA A 333 -13.01 4.35 18.16
C ALA A 333 -13.52 4.17 16.72
N LEU A 334 -12.88 3.29 15.93
CA LEU A 334 -13.33 2.96 14.57
C LEU A 334 -14.70 2.28 14.56
N ALA A 335 -14.97 1.39 15.52
CA ALA A 335 -16.27 0.76 15.67
C ALA A 335 -17.38 1.79 15.99
N SER A 336 -17.09 2.75 16.86
CA SER A 336 -18.01 3.87 17.17
C SER A 336 -18.26 4.75 15.93
N LEU A 337 -17.21 5.07 15.17
CA LEU A 337 -17.30 5.87 13.95
C LEU A 337 -18.16 5.20 12.85
N ARG A 338 -18.07 3.86 12.74
CA ARG A 338 -18.92 3.09 11.80
C ARG A 338 -20.40 3.10 12.16
N GLN A 339 -20.73 3.25 13.43
CA GLN A 339 -22.12 3.38 13.89
C GLN A 339 -22.65 4.78 13.60
N GLN A 340 -21.88 5.81 13.94
CA GLN A 340 -22.24 7.19 13.73
C GLN A 340 -21.02 8.09 13.57
N SER A 341 -20.92 8.78 12.41
CA SER A 341 -19.92 9.81 12.18
C SER A 341 -20.47 11.16 12.63
N LEU A 342 -19.90 11.71 13.69
CA LEU A 342 -20.30 12.98 14.28
C LEU A 342 -19.29 14.07 13.97
N PRO A 343 -19.71 15.33 13.70
CA PRO A 343 -18.80 16.44 13.54
C PRO A 343 -18.10 16.78 14.86
N ALA A 344 -16.90 17.38 14.76
CA ALA A 344 -16.23 17.93 15.94
C ALA A 344 -17.11 19.04 16.57
N PRO A 345 -17.12 19.15 17.91
CA PRO A 345 -17.76 20.28 18.60
C PRO A 345 -17.31 21.62 18.05
N GLU A 346 -18.23 22.60 17.97
CA GLU A 346 -17.96 23.88 17.31
C GLU A 346 -16.76 24.61 17.90
N TYR A 347 -16.59 24.59 19.21
CA TYR A 347 -15.45 25.21 19.91
C TYR A 347 -14.08 24.54 19.64
N LEU A 348 -14.06 23.36 19.02
CA LEU A 348 -12.82 22.64 18.63
C LEU A 348 -12.49 22.83 17.15
N ARG A 349 -13.36 23.47 16.36
CA ARG A 349 -13.11 23.69 14.94
C ARG A 349 -12.03 24.73 14.73
N LEU A 350 -11.28 24.59 13.67
CA LEU A 350 -10.24 25.56 13.28
C LEU A 350 -10.85 26.97 13.05
N THR A 351 -12.05 27.01 12.48
CA THR A 351 -12.81 28.24 12.24
C THR A 351 -14.20 28.06 12.87
N PRO A 352 -14.36 28.36 14.16
CA PRO A 352 -15.66 28.29 14.84
C PRO A 352 -16.64 29.31 14.25
N VAL A 353 -17.90 28.90 14.07
CA VAL A 353 -18.97 29.76 13.53
C VAL A 353 -20.05 29.95 14.61
N GLY A 354 -20.51 31.17 14.80
CA GLY A 354 -21.63 31.49 15.71
C GLY A 354 -21.28 31.42 17.20
N LEU A 355 -19.99 31.41 17.57
CA LEU A 355 -19.51 31.46 18.93
C LEU A 355 -18.95 32.84 19.27
N GLU A 356 -19.27 33.31 20.48
CA GLU A 356 -18.65 34.48 21.09
C GLU A 356 -17.18 34.18 21.48
N GLU A 357 -16.36 35.21 21.73
CA GLU A 357 -14.93 35.02 22.02
C GLU A 357 -14.69 34.19 23.29
N ASP A 358 -15.54 34.35 24.30
CA ASP A 358 -15.47 33.58 25.56
C ASP A 358 -16.02 32.15 25.44
N GLU A 359 -16.63 31.78 24.31
CA GLU A 359 -17.13 30.44 23.99
C GLU A 359 -16.15 29.62 23.14
N LYS A 360 -15.06 30.23 22.70
CA LYS A 360 -14.03 29.58 21.89
C LYS A 360 -13.00 28.89 22.76
N TYR A 361 -12.34 27.90 22.18
CA TYR A 361 -11.17 27.24 22.78
C TYR A 361 -10.05 28.26 23.04
N ASN A 362 -9.63 28.35 24.29
CA ASN A 362 -8.63 29.34 24.69
C ASN A 362 -7.23 28.71 24.74
N TYR A 363 -6.37 29.11 23.82
CA TYR A 363 -4.98 28.61 23.73
C TYR A 363 -4.06 29.19 24.83
N ASP A 364 -4.41 30.32 25.40
CA ASP A 364 -3.61 31.00 26.43
C ASP A 364 -3.87 30.49 27.85
N ARG A 365 -4.79 29.51 27.98
CA ARG A 365 -5.19 28.93 29.26
C ARG A 365 -5.05 27.42 29.34
N PRO A 366 -3.81 26.89 29.26
CA PRO A 366 -3.56 25.44 29.24
C PRO A 366 -4.05 24.71 30.48
N GLU A 367 -4.17 25.40 31.61
CA GLU A 367 -4.70 24.86 32.88
C GLU A 367 -6.19 24.44 32.76
N LEU A 368 -6.91 24.93 31.77
CA LEU A 368 -8.32 24.55 31.54
C LEU A 368 -8.49 23.37 30.60
N TRP A 369 -7.46 22.98 29.86
CA TRP A 369 -7.60 21.97 28.81
C TRP A 369 -8.05 20.60 29.32
N GLU A 370 -7.66 20.19 30.52
CA GLU A 370 -8.06 18.91 31.10
C GLU A 370 -9.57 18.86 31.45
N TYR A 371 -10.27 20.02 31.52
CA TYR A 371 -11.67 20.14 31.85
C TYR A 371 -12.59 20.24 30.64
N ILE A 372 -12.04 20.38 29.42
CA ILE A 372 -12.80 20.50 28.18
C ILE A 372 -13.30 19.14 27.72
N GLN A 373 -14.56 19.06 27.27
CA GLN A 373 -15.13 17.90 26.59
C GLN A 373 -14.65 17.87 25.13
N TYR A 374 -13.87 16.86 24.74
CA TYR A 374 -13.33 16.74 23.39
C TYR A 374 -14.15 15.84 22.47
N LEU A 375 -14.87 14.86 23.00
CA LEU A 375 -15.80 14.06 22.22
C LEU A 375 -17.08 14.83 21.96
N PRO A 376 -17.78 14.62 20.83
CA PRO A 376 -19.14 15.11 20.63
C PRO A 376 -20.06 14.72 21.77
N ASP A 377 -21.02 15.57 22.13
CA ASP A 377 -21.89 15.38 23.30
C ASP A 377 -22.65 14.05 23.29
N GLN A 378 -23.02 13.54 22.10
CA GLN A 378 -23.74 12.28 21.93
C GLN A 378 -22.92 11.06 22.37
N ILE A 379 -21.59 11.16 22.34
CA ILE A 379 -20.65 10.10 22.71
C ILE A 379 -19.69 10.56 23.82
N ALA A 380 -20.03 11.62 24.55
CA ALA A 380 -19.19 12.22 25.60
C ALA A 380 -18.75 11.20 26.67
N ASN A 381 -19.58 10.18 26.94
CA ASN A 381 -19.31 9.14 27.93
C ASN A 381 -18.56 7.92 27.37
N ASN A 382 -18.23 7.89 26.07
CA ASN A 382 -17.51 6.76 25.50
C ASN A 382 -16.07 6.76 26.02
N GLN A 383 -15.58 5.59 26.39
CA GLN A 383 -14.20 5.37 26.79
C GLN A 383 -13.56 4.39 25.82
N PHE A 384 -12.69 4.90 24.95
CA PHE A 384 -11.96 4.07 23.97
C PHE A 384 -10.68 3.51 24.58
N TYR A 385 -9.91 4.32 25.31
CA TYR A 385 -8.66 3.88 25.91
C TYR A 385 -8.89 3.26 27.30
N VAL A 386 -8.52 1.97 27.43
CA VAL A 386 -8.52 1.21 28.67
C VAL A 386 -7.11 0.66 28.91
N PRO A 387 -6.36 1.16 29.92
CA PRO A 387 -4.99 0.72 30.17
C PRO A 387 -4.95 -0.73 30.69
N TRP A 388 -4.01 -1.53 30.16
CA TRP A 388 -3.80 -2.92 30.61
C TRP A 388 -2.92 -3.01 31.87
N MET A 389 -2.10 -2.00 32.13
CA MET A 389 -1.24 -1.89 33.31
C MET A 389 -0.21 -3.02 33.46
N THR A 390 0.30 -3.57 32.36
CA THR A 390 1.21 -4.70 32.33
C THR A 390 2.67 -4.32 32.66
N SER A 391 3.01 -3.04 32.56
CA SER A 391 4.35 -2.51 32.85
C SER A 391 4.30 -1.34 33.82
N GLN A 392 5.46 -0.96 34.39
CA GLN A 392 5.53 0.22 35.25
C GLN A 392 5.23 1.52 34.47
N TYR A 393 5.66 1.60 33.23
CA TYR A 393 5.35 2.74 32.36
C TYR A 393 3.85 2.89 32.13
N GLU A 394 3.16 1.79 31.74
CA GLU A 394 1.73 1.84 31.51
C GLU A 394 0.93 2.08 32.80
N LYS A 395 1.40 1.57 33.96
CA LYS A 395 0.82 1.89 35.26
C LYS A 395 0.89 3.39 35.56
N ALA A 396 2.02 4.04 35.27
CA ALA A 396 2.18 5.48 35.47
C ALA A 396 1.23 6.28 34.54
N LEU A 397 1.09 5.86 33.26
CA LEU A 397 0.11 6.45 32.35
C LEU A 397 -1.32 6.28 32.85
N ALA A 398 -1.67 5.08 33.35
CA ALA A 398 -2.99 4.80 33.88
C ALA A 398 -3.31 5.63 35.14
N GLU A 399 -2.33 5.85 36.00
CA GLU A 399 -2.48 6.71 37.19
C GLU A 399 -2.72 8.16 36.80
N ASN A 400 -1.93 8.69 35.84
CA ASN A 400 -2.14 10.03 35.32
C ASN A 400 -3.53 10.17 34.66
N TYR A 401 -3.94 9.17 33.86
CA TYR A 401 -5.25 9.15 33.22
C TYR A 401 -6.39 9.15 34.26
N ARG A 402 -6.29 8.36 35.33
CA ARG A 402 -7.27 8.36 36.45
C ARG A 402 -7.32 9.73 37.13
N ARG A 403 -6.18 10.40 37.31
CA ARG A 403 -6.13 11.76 37.87
C ARG A 403 -6.93 12.75 37.00
N ILE A 404 -6.70 12.70 35.68
CA ILE A 404 -7.40 13.56 34.71
C ILE A 404 -8.93 13.27 34.75
N LEU A 405 -9.34 12.02 34.76
CA LEU A 405 -10.76 11.66 34.79
C LEU A 405 -11.52 12.17 36.03
N LYS A 406 -10.82 12.44 37.15
CA LYS A 406 -11.46 12.96 38.37
C LYS A 406 -11.96 14.39 38.20
N HIS A 407 -11.45 15.15 37.27
CA HIS A 407 -11.80 16.56 37.09
C HIS A 407 -13.18 16.78 36.47
N GLY A 408 -13.72 15.77 35.79
CA GLY A 408 -14.94 15.94 34.98
C GLY A 408 -14.70 16.88 33.80
N ARG A 409 -15.38 16.62 32.70
CA ARG A 409 -15.26 17.44 31.48
C ARG A 409 -16.57 18.12 31.18
N THR A 410 -16.50 19.28 30.53
CA THR A 410 -17.70 20.05 30.15
C THR A 410 -17.56 20.63 28.74
N SER A 411 -18.66 20.67 27.99
CA SER A 411 -18.81 21.41 26.74
C SER A 411 -19.14 22.89 26.94
N ASN A 412 -19.35 23.34 28.17
CA ASN A 412 -19.61 24.75 28.48
C ASN A 412 -18.30 25.52 28.63
N ILE A 413 -17.73 25.91 27.50
CA ILE A 413 -16.43 26.63 27.41
C ILE A 413 -16.53 28.03 28.03
N LYS A 414 -17.66 28.72 27.87
CA LYS A 414 -17.91 30.02 28.48
C LYS A 414 -17.71 29.99 29.98
N LYS A 415 -18.31 29.01 30.65
CA LYS A 415 -18.17 28.82 32.09
C LYS A 415 -16.72 28.55 32.50
N LEU A 416 -15.98 27.75 31.72
CA LEU A 416 -14.58 27.47 31.97
C LEU A 416 -13.70 28.73 31.83
N ASN A 417 -13.91 29.51 30.78
CA ASN A 417 -13.11 30.72 30.51
C ASN A 417 -13.31 31.78 31.60
N HIS A 418 -14.50 31.85 32.23
CA HIS A 418 -14.78 32.74 33.35
C HIS A 418 -14.29 32.22 34.71
N THR A 419 -13.75 31.01 34.80
CA THR A 419 -13.14 30.51 36.03
C THR A 419 -11.91 31.30 36.42
N LYS A 420 -11.80 31.80 37.64
CA LYS A 420 -10.65 32.58 38.09
C LYS A 420 -9.38 31.74 37.99
N LYS A 421 -8.28 32.36 37.55
CA LYS A 421 -6.95 31.76 37.67
C LYS A 421 -6.68 31.51 39.16
N SER A 422 -6.57 30.21 39.54
CA SER A 422 -6.14 29.83 40.87
C SER A 422 -4.62 30.04 41.04
#